data_6315838b02b3c7f20bcd7bdcf546d129
#
_entry.id   6315838b02b3c7f20bcd7bdcf546d129
#
_cell.length_a   1.000
_cell.length_b   1.000
_cell.length_c   1.000
_cell.angle_alpha   90.00
_cell.angle_beta   90.00
_cell.angle_gamma   90.00
#
_symmetry.space_group_name_H-M   'P 1'
#
loop_
_entity.id
_entity.type
_entity.pdbx_description
1 polymer ?
#
loop_
_entity_poly.entity_id
_entity_poly.type
_entity_poly.pdbx_seq_one_letter_code
_entity_poly.pdbx_strand_id
1 'polypeptide(L)'
;GFPGFITARLVQALLEESPCRYREIVLLVEGRMKAIAERRLSELVSGDSPTVRLVVGDITEPDLGMAESDAKALRRAKIELWHLAAIYDLAVPSTLAYRINVDGTERVLDFAESCKHFGRLHYISTCYVAGLRSGRCFEDELDCGQAFKNHYESTKFWAEKCVQKRWESIPTTIYRPGIVVGDSVTGETIKGDGPYFIMNLLMKLPKWVPMVDIGASQATVNIVPVDFLVNAMVEIG
;
A
#
# COMPACT_ATOMS: atom_id res chain seq x y z
N GLY A 1 0.13 -1.96 -7.07
CA GLY A 1 -0.30 -0.74 -6.45
C GLY A 1 -0.17 0.52 -7.30
N PHE A 2 0.79 0.60 -8.27
CA PHE A 2 0.92 1.73 -9.18
C PHE A 2 -0.24 1.72 -10.20
N PRO A 3 -0.84 2.87 -10.54
CA PRO A 3 -0.47 4.25 -10.22
C PRO A 3 -1.15 4.83 -8.96
N GLY A 4 -1.44 4.03 -7.95
CA GLY A 4 -2.07 4.50 -6.70
C GLY A 4 -1.26 5.61 -5.99
N PHE A 5 -1.93 6.40 -5.15
CA PHE A 5 -1.39 7.60 -4.53
C PHE A 5 -0.08 7.36 -3.76
N ILE A 6 -0.08 6.42 -2.82
CA ILE A 6 1.11 6.12 -2.00
C ILE A 6 2.24 5.57 -2.89
N THR A 7 1.90 4.66 -3.83
CA THR A 7 2.91 4.05 -4.69
C THR A 7 3.56 5.05 -5.63
N ALA A 8 2.80 5.98 -6.20
CA ALA A 8 3.35 7.03 -7.05
C ALA A 8 4.32 7.95 -6.29
N ARG A 9 3.98 8.34 -5.05
CA ARG A 9 4.86 9.13 -4.18
C ARG A 9 6.11 8.35 -3.75
N LEU A 10 5.96 7.04 -3.48
CA LEU A 10 7.11 6.18 -3.16
C LEU A 10 8.06 6.05 -4.36
N VAL A 11 7.53 5.81 -5.56
CA VAL A 11 8.35 5.75 -6.79
C VAL A 11 9.09 7.06 -7.00
N GLN A 12 8.42 8.19 -6.84
CA GLN A 12 9.05 9.50 -6.93
C GLN A 12 10.20 9.65 -5.93
N ALA A 13 9.98 9.34 -4.67
CA ALA A 13 11.01 9.45 -3.62
C ALA A 13 12.21 8.53 -3.89
N LEU A 14 11.97 7.29 -4.37
CA LEU A 14 13.04 6.37 -4.73
C LEU A 14 13.86 6.85 -5.95
N LEU A 15 13.24 7.57 -6.89
CA LEU A 15 13.93 8.18 -8.04
C LEU A 15 14.75 9.42 -7.66
N GLU A 16 14.33 10.13 -6.63
CA GLU A 16 15.00 11.34 -6.11
C GLU A 16 16.19 11.03 -5.20
N GLU A 17 16.38 9.77 -4.76
CA GLU A 17 17.57 9.36 -4.00
C GLU A 17 18.85 9.57 -4.83
N SER A 18 19.88 10.13 -4.19
CA SER A 18 21.18 10.35 -4.84
C SER A 18 22.34 9.81 -3.98
N PRO A 19 23.01 8.72 -4.38
CA PRO A 19 22.71 7.88 -5.54
C PRO A 19 21.46 7.01 -5.34
N CYS A 20 20.70 6.77 -6.41
CA CYS A 20 19.57 5.86 -6.33
C CYS A 20 20.03 4.45 -5.99
N ARG A 21 19.38 3.80 -5.00
CA ARG A 21 19.72 2.44 -4.56
C ARG A 21 19.39 1.35 -5.58
N TYR A 22 18.48 1.64 -6.50
CA TYR A 22 18.03 0.69 -7.51
C TYR A 22 18.54 1.04 -8.92
N ARG A 23 18.99 0.03 -9.67
CA ARG A 23 19.34 0.18 -11.09
C ARG A 23 18.12 0.21 -11.99
N GLU A 24 17.10 -0.55 -11.61
CA GLU A 24 15.81 -0.66 -12.33
C GLU A 24 14.68 -0.72 -11.31
N ILE A 25 13.60 -0.01 -11.59
CA ILE A 25 12.34 -0.10 -10.85
C ILE A 25 11.30 -0.72 -11.77
N VAL A 26 10.75 -1.88 -11.39
CA VAL A 26 9.72 -2.60 -12.15
C VAL A 26 8.38 -2.37 -11.46
N LEU A 27 7.43 -1.79 -12.18
CA LEU A 27 6.09 -1.50 -11.69
C LEU A 27 5.10 -2.52 -12.25
N LEU A 28 4.61 -3.42 -11.41
CA LEU A 28 3.53 -4.33 -11.76
C LEU A 28 2.21 -3.57 -11.80
N VAL A 29 1.51 -3.63 -12.92
CA VAL A 29 0.32 -2.85 -13.20
C VAL A 29 -0.78 -3.75 -13.76
N GLU A 30 -1.98 -3.65 -13.20
CA GLU A 30 -3.16 -4.33 -13.75
C GLU A 30 -3.47 -3.81 -15.16
N GLY A 31 -3.81 -4.71 -16.09
CA GLY A 31 -3.95 -4.38 -17.51
C GLY A 31 -4.88 -3.19 -17.79
N ARG A 32 -6.01 -3.09 -17.07
CA ARG A 32 -6.95 -1.95 -17.19
C ARG A 32 -6.35 -0.60 -16.75
N MET A 33 -5.31 -0.61 -15.92
CA MET A 33 -4.65 0.59 -15.41
C MET A 33 -3.44 1.02 -16.23
N LYS A 34 -3.06 0.24 -17.27
CA LYS A 34 -1.83 0.45 -18.03
C LYS A 34 -1.73 1.86 -18.61
N ALA A 35 -2.76 2.35 -19.30
CA ALA A 35 -2.73 3.68 -19.93
C ALA A 35 -2.61 4.82 -18.89
N ILE A 36 -3.25 4.66 -17.73
CA ILE A 36 -3.15 5.63 -16.63
C ILE A 36 -1.73 5.58 -16.04
N ALA A 37 -1.18 4.39 -15.86
CA ALA A 37 0.16 4.18 -15.34
C ALA A 37 1.23 4.76 -16.28
N GLU A 38 1.12 4.57 -17.59
CA GLU A 38 2.02 5.15 -18.59
C GLU A 38 2.05 6.68 -18.52
N ARG A 39 0.87 7.31 -18.45
CA ARG A 39 0.76 8.75 -18.30
C ARG A 39 1.38 9.22 -16.97
N ARG A 40 1.05 8.57 -15.85
CA ARG A 40 1.59 8.94 -14.55
C ARG A 40 3.10 8.76 -14.49
N LEU A 41 3.63 7.71 -15.11
CA LEU A 41 5.06 7.48 -15.19
C LEU A 41 5.78 8.57 -15.99
N SER A 42 5.22 9.02 -17.12
CA SER A 42 5.81 10.12 -17.91
C SER A 42 5.89 11.46 -17.17
N GLU A 43 5.06 11.65 -16.14
CA GLU A 43 5.11 12.83 -15.26
C GLU A 43 6.20 12.73 -14.18
N LEU A 44 6.58 11.50 -13.79
CA LEU A 44 7.52 11.25 -12.69
C LEU A 44 8.97 11.11 -13.16
N VAL A 45 9.19 10.58 -14.36
CA VAL A 45 10.54 10.29 -14.87
C VAL A 45 11.04 11.45 -15.70
N SER A 46 12.18 12.04 -15.29
CA SER A 46 12.88 13.09 -16.04
C SER A 46 14.40 12.83 -16.03
N GLY A 47 15.05 12.91 -17.20
CA GLY A 47 16.51 12.89 -17.33
C GLY A 47 17.16 11.53 -17.02
N ASP A 48 18.31 11.56 -16.31
CA ASP A 48 19.19 10.42 -16.00
C ASP A 48 18.68 9.52 -14.86
N SER A 49 17.37 9.41 -14.68
CA SER A 49 16.76 8.54 -13.68
C SER A 49 17.04 7.05 -13.93
N PRO A 50 17.04 6.19 -12.91
CA PRO A 50 17.14 4.75 -13.12
C PRO A 50 16.03 4.28 -14.05
N THR A 51 16.27 3.18 -14.76
CA THR A 51 15.29 2.62 -15.67
C THR A 51 14.00 2.26 -14.92
N VAL A 52 12.87 2.82 -15.34
CA VAL A 52 11.55 2.43 -14.81
C VAL A 52 10.77 1.69 -15.89
N ARG A 53 10.31 0.49 -15.59
CA ARG A 53 9.61 -0.38 -16.52
C ARG A 53 8.25 -0.78 -15.99
N LEU A 54 7.22 -0.66 -16.84
CA LEU A 54 5.89 -1.19 -16.55
C LEU A 54 5.79 -2.66 -17.00
N VAL A 55 5.29 -3.51 -16.13
CA VAL A 55 4.94 -4.90 -16.43
C VAL A 55 3.47 -5.11 -16.12
N VAL A 56 2.74 -5.62 -17.11
CA VAL A 56 1.33 -5.96 -16.91
C VAL A 56 1.22 -7.26 -16.15
N GLY A 57 0.35 -7.28 -15.12
CA GLY A 57 0.07 -8.47 -14.36
C GLY A 57 -1.09 -8.29 -13.39
N ASP A 58 -1.40 -9.33 -12.65
CA ASP A 58 -2.46 -9.39 -11.63
C ASP A 58 -1.96 -10.22 -10.45
N ILE A 59 -1.92 -9.62 -9.27
CA ILE A 59 -1.44 -10.30 -8.06
C ILE A 59 -2.31 -11.50 -7.65
N THR A 60 -3.53 -11.62 -8.15
CA THR A 60 -4.42 -12.75 -7.85
C THR A 60 -4.13 -13.99 -8.71
N GLU A 61 -3.27 -13.86 -9.71
CA GLU A 61 -2.94 -14.94 -10.63
C GLU A 61 -1.55 -15.55 -10.33
N PRO A 62 -1.30 -16.80 -10.75
CA PRO A 62 0.04 -17.39 -10.65
C PRO A 62 1.09 -16.51 -11.34
N ASP A 63 2.30 -16.48 -10.79
CA ASP A 63 3.40 -15.63 -11.27
C ASP A 63 3.01 -14.13 -11.37
N LEU A 64 2.06 -13.72 -10.55
CA LEU A 64 1.49 -12.38 -10.52
C LEU A 64 0.89 -11.99 -11.89
N GLY A 65 0.41 -12.95 -12.67
CA GLY A 65 -0.17 -12.73 -14.00
C GLY A 65 0.79 -12.10 -15.02
N MET A 66 2.09 -12.14 -14.77
CA MET A 66 3.11 -11.60 -15.67
C MET A 66 3.35 -12.53 -16.86
N ALA A 67 3.87 -11.98 -17.95
CA ALA A 67 4.43 -12.80 -19.03
C ALA A 67 5.57 -13.68 -18.48
N GLU A 68 5.69 -14.91 -18.97
CA GLU A 68 6.70 -15.88 -18.52
C GLU A 68 8.13 -15.33 -18.61
N SER A 69 8.42 -14.56 -19.65
CA SER A 69 9.72 -13.90 -19.84
C SER A 69 10.06 -12.94 -18.71
N ASP A 70 9.08 -12.11 -18.28
CA ASP A 70 9.27 -11.15 -17.20
C ASP A 70 9.41 -11.85 -15.84
N ALA A 71 8.52 -12.81 -15.55
CA ALA A 71 8.59 -13.59 -14.32
C ALA A 71 9.93 -14.34 -14.19
N LYS A 72 10.42 -14.95 -15.29
CA LYS A 72 11.70 -15.66 -15.34
C LYS A 72 12.89 -14.71 -15.16
N ALA A 73 12.84 -13.52 -15.74
CA ALA A 73 13.88 -12.50 -15.58
C ALA A 73 13.97 -12.02 -14.11
N LEU A 74 12.84 -11.67 -13.52
CA LEU A 74 12.77 -11.19 -12.14
C LEU A 74 13.20 -12.26 -11.12
N ARG A 75 12.82 -13.53 -11.31
CA ARG A 75 13.26 -14.63 -10.44
C ARG A 75 14.79 -14.84 -10.41
N ARG A 76 15.50 -14.41 -11.45
CA ARG A 76 16.97 -14.53 -11.57
C ARG A 76 17.70 -13.28 -11.09
N ALA A 77 17.03 -12.14 -11.06
CA ALA A 77 17.59 -10.88 -10.63
C ALA A 77 17.74 -10.84 -9.10
N LYS A 78 18.59 -9.94 -8.59
CA LYS A 78 18.56 -9.52 -7.19
C LYS A 78 17.46 -8.49 -7.05
N ILE A 79 16.41 -8.82 -6.31
CA ILE A 79 15.23 -7.96 -6.18
C ILE A 79 14.85 -7.70 -4.72
N GLU A 80 14.28 -6.54 -4.50
CA GLU A 80 13.45 -6.19 -3.35
C GLU A 80 12.03 -5.95 -3.85
N LEU A 81 11.04 -6.28 -3.07
CA LEU A 81 9.65 -6.22 -3.47
C LEU A 81 8.85 -5.31 -2.53
N TRP A 82 8.22 -4.29 -3.11
CA TRP A 82 7.34 -3.36 -2.42
C TRP A 82 5.87 -3.73 -2.70
N HIS A 83 5.19 -4.34 -1.72
CA HIS A 83 3.80 -4.78 -1.87
C HIS A 83 2.83 -3.79 -1.26
N LEU A 84 2.32 -2.87 -2.10
CA LEU A 84 1.33 -1.85 -1.74
C LEU A 84 -0.06 -2.14 -2.35
N ALA A 85 -0.18 -3.18 -3.19
CA ALA A 85 -1.44 -3.50 -3.84
C ALA A 85 -2.44 -4.03 -2.81
N ALA A 86 -3.58 -3.37 -2.70
CA ALA A 86 -4.71 -3.79 -1.89
C ALA A 86 -5.96 -3.05 -2.36
N ILE A 87 -7.13 -3.66 -2.13
CA ILE A 87 -8.40 -2.98 -2.28
C ILE A 87 -8.92 -2.55 -0.90
N TYR A 88 -9.29 -1.29 -0.78
CA TYR A 88 -9.81 -0.68 0.46
C TYR A 88 -11.26 -0.19 0.33
N ASP A 89 -11.86 -0.35 -0.85
CA ASP A 89 -13.25 0.03 -1.08
C ASP A 89 -14.19 -0.91 -0.31
N LEU A 90 -14.94 -0.34 0.63
CA LEU A 90 -15.88 -1.08 1.47
C LEU A 90 -17.17 -1.47 0.73
N ALA A 91 -17.39 -0.92 -0.47
CA ALA A 91 -18.55 -1.24 -1.30
C ALA A 91 -18.38 -2.55 -2.09
N VAL A 92 -17.15 -3.05 -2.23
CA VAL A 92 -16.93 -4.33 -2.93
C VAL A 92 -17.34 -5.52 -2.06
N PRO A 93 -17.76 -6.66 -2.69
CA PRO A 93 -18.03 -7.88 -1.94
C PRO A 93 -16.80 -8.33 -1.13
N SER A 94 -17.05 -8.83 0.09
CA SER A 94 -15.99 -9.33 0.98
C SER A 94 -15.15 -10.45 0.35
N THR A 95 -15.77 -11.29 -0.50
CA THR A 95 -15.07 -12.34 -1.26
C THR A 95 -14.05 -11.76 -2.24
N LEU A 96 -14.36 -10.66 -2.92
CA LEU A 96 -13.43 -9.99 -3.81
C LEU A 96 -12.29 -9.32 -3.00
N ALA A 97 -12.63 -8.68 -1.88
CA ALA A 97 -11.63 -8.10 -0.98
C ALA A 97 -10.66 -9.18 -0.46
N TYR A 98 -11.18 -10.35 -0.08
CA TYR A 98 -10.37 -11.48 0.37
C TYR A 98 -9.44 -11.98 -0.74
N ARG A 99 -9.98 -12.24 -1.93
CA ARG A 99 -9.20 -12.69 -3.10
C ARG A 99 -8.04 -11.74 -3.40
N ILE A 100 -8.28 -10.43 -3.39
CA ILE A 100 -7.23 -9.46 -3.73
C ILE A 100 -6.25 -9.29 -2.57
N ASN A 101 -6.75 -9.06 -1.35
CA ASN A 101 -5.89 -8.69 -0.24
C ASN A 101 -5.17 -9.89 0.37
N VAL A 102 -5.83 -11.05 0.48
CA VAL A 102 -5.26 -12.25 1.11
C VAL A 102 -4.63 -13.17 0.08
N ASP A 103 -5.41 -13.69 -0.87
CA ASP A 103 -4.88 -14.63 -1.86
C ASP A 103 -3.83 -13.93 -2.75
N GLY A 104 -4.06 -12.66 -3.11
CA GLY A 104 -3.08 -11.84 -3.84
C GLY A 104 -1.77 -11.68 -3.05
N THR A 105 -1.84 -11.46 -1.74
CA THR A 105 -0.63 -11.40 -0.89
C THR A 105 0.06 -12.76 -0.84
N GLU A 106 -0.67 -13.87 -0.75
CA GLU A 106 -0.07 -15.21 -0.80
C GLU A 106 0.67 -15.45 -2.12
N ARG A 107 0.09 -15.05 -3.28
CA ARG A 107 0.77 -15.12 -4.58
C ARG A 107 2.05 -14.28 -4.64
N VAL A 108 2.04 -13.09 -4.03
CA VAL A 108 3.24 -12.25 -3.91
C VAL A 108 4.32 -12.95 -3.08
N LEU A 109 3.95 -13.61 -1.99
CA LEU A 109 4.86 -14.39 -1.16
C LEU A 109 5.42 -15.62 -1.91
N ASP A 110 4.58 -16.36 -2.62
CA ASP A 110 5.00 -17.49 -3.46
C ASP A 110 6.02 -17.04 -4.52
N PHE A 111 5.77 -15.89 -5.15
CA PHE A 111 6.70 -15.31 -6.11
C PHE A 111 8.02 -14.94 -5.45
N ALA A 112 7.99 -14.28 -4.29
CA ALA A 112 9.19 -13.91 -3.53
C ALA A 112 10.06 -15.13 -3.18
N GLU A 113 9.44 -16.21 -2.69
CA GLU A 113 10.15 -17.48 -2.38
C GLU A 113 10.74 -18.15 -3.63
N SER A 114 10.15 -17.94 -4.80
CA SER A 114 10.67 -18.48 -6.05
C SER A 114 11.89 -17.72 -6.61
N CYS A 115 12.19 -16.54 -6.06
CA CYS A 115 13.31 -15.71 -6.51
C CYS A 115 14.63 -16.18 -5.94
N LYS A 116 15.66 -16.36 -6.79
CA LYS A 116 16.97 -16.88 -6.39
C LYS A 116 17.77 -15.96 -5.47
N HIS A 117 17.60 -14.65 -5.65
CA HIS A 117 18.36 -13.62 -4.94
C HIS A 117 17.40 -12.57 -4.38
N PHE A 118 16.47 -13.03 -3.54
CA PHE A 118 15.50 -12.16 -2.90
C PHE A 118 16.17 -11.39 -1.76
N GLY A 119 16.03 -10.06 -1.78
CA GLY A 119 16.59 -9.19 -0.75
C GLY A 119 15.61 -8.99 0.41
N ARG A 120 14.50 -8.30 0.15
CA ARG A 120 13.51 -7.97 1.18
C ARG A 120 12.12 -7.76 0.59
N LEU A 121 11.11 -8.12 1.36
CA LEU A 121 9.72 -7.73 1.15
C LEU A 121 9.39 -6.51 2.03
N HIS A 122 8.92 -5.44 1.42
CA HIS A 122 8.31 -4.30 2.08
C HIS A 122 6.81 -4.42 1.95
N TYR A 123 6.14 -4.82 3.03
CA TYR A 123 4.69 -5.06 3.03
C TYR A 123 3.96 -3.90 3.71
N ILE A 124 3.07 -3.25 2.97
CA ILE A 124 2.24 -2.17 3.50
C ILE A 124 0.94 -2.77 4.03
N SER A 125 0.85 -2.82 5.36
CA SER A 125 -0.34 -3.18 6.11
C SER A 125 -1.13 -1.93 6.53
N THR A 126 -1.71 -1.94 7.70
CA THR A 126 -2.42 -0.78 8.30
C THR A 126 -2.47 -0.93 9.81
N CYS A 127 -2.51 0.16 10.55
CA CYS A 127 -2.76 0.12 11.99
C CYS A 127 -4.14 -0.47 12.34
N TYR A 128 -5.07 -0.51 11.39
CA TYR A 128 -6.42 -1.05 11.57
C TYR A 128 -6.49 -2.58 11.64
N VAL A 129 -5.37 -3.30 11.48
CA VAL A 129 -5.29 -4.73 11.84
C VAL A 129 -5.54 -4.97 13.33
N ALA A 130 -5.41 -3.93 14.16
CA ALA A 130 -5.80 -3.96 15.57
C ALA A 130 -7.32 -4.16 15.78
N GLY A 131 -8.17 -3.89 14.76
CA GLY A 131 -9.61 -4.08 14.84
C GLY A 131 -10.30 -3.29 15.95
N LEU A 132 -11.13 -3.96 16.73
CA LEU A 132 -11.89 -3.38 17.86
C LEU A 132 -11.11 -3.36 19.18
N ARG A 133 -9.81 -3.60 19.18
CA ARG A 133 -8.99 -3.49 20.39
C ARG A 133 -9.01 -2.06 20.93
N SER A 134 -9.02 -1.94 22.25
CA SER A 134 -8.86 -0.68 22.97
C SER A 134 -7.51 -0.61 23.66
N GLY A 135 -7.02 0.59 23.90
CA GLY A 135 -5.73 0.83 24.53
C GLY A 135 -4.57 0.81 23.55
N ARG A 136 -3.38 0.55 24.05
CA ARG A 136 -2.15 0.54 23.24
C ARG A 136 -2.01 -0.79 22.51
N CYS A 137 -1.72 -0.74 21.23
CA CYS A 137 -1.40 -1.89 20.38
C CYS A 137 0.04 -1.74 19.91
N PHE A 138 0.87 -2.75 20.14
CA PHE A 138 2.29 -2.71 19.78
C PHE A 138 2.52 -3.35 18.40
N GLU A 139 3.69 -3.05 17.80
CA GLU A 139 4.05 -3.49 16.46
C GLU A 139 4.30 -5.02 16.38
N ASP A 140 4.71 -5.64 17.45
CA ASP A 140 4.94 -7.09 17.59
C ASP A 140 3.64 -7.88 17.84
N GLU A 141 2.54 -7.18 18.15
CA GLU A 141 1.22 -7.80 18.34
C GLU A 141 0.41 -7.81 17.04
N LEU A 142 -0.12 -8.97 16.66
CA LEU A 142 -1.09 -9.08 15.56
C LEU A 142 -2.36 -9.81 16.00
N ASP A 143 -2.26 -11.10 16.31
CA ASP A 143 -3.40 -11.96 16.63
C ASP A 143 -3.66 -11.98 18.14
N CYS A 144 -4.59 -11.16 18.57
CA CYS A 144 -5.03 -11.06 19.97
C CYS A 144 -6.52 -11.45 20.11
N GLY A 145 -7.10 -12.15 19.13
CA GLY A 145 -8.51 -12.54 19.14
C GLY A 145 -9.48 -11.39 18.87
N GLN A 146 -9.04 -10.29 18.25
CA GLN A 146 -9.86 -9.11 17.99
C GLN A 146 -10.92 -9.36 16.90
N ALA A 147 -12.06 -8.68 17.04
CA ALA A 147 -13.04 -8.52 15.99
C ALA A 147 -12.72 -7.28 15.11
N PHE A 148 -13.33 -7.20 13.93
CA PHE A 148 -13.10 -6.16 12.95
C PHE A 148 -14.39 -5.40 12.63
N LYS A 149 -14.28 -4.11 12.31
CA LYS A 149 -15.41 -3.25 11.93
C LYS A 149 -15.93 -3.55 10.51
N ASN A 150 -15.04 -4.00 9.64
CA ASN A 150 -15.33 -4.19 8.22
C ASN A 150 -14.40 -5.24 7.60
N HIS A 151 -14.71 -5.64 6.36
CA HIS A 151 -13.94 -6.64 5.63
C HIS A 151 -12.55 -6.14 5.18
N TYR A 152 -12.31 -4.83 5.08
CA TYR A 152 -10.98 -4.31 4.80
C TYR A 152 -10.02 -4.61 5.96
N GLU A 153 -10.42 -4.27 7.19
CA GLU A 153 -9.61 -4.53 8.39
C GLU A 153 -9.29 -6.03 8.52
N SER A 154 -10.31 -6.87 8.40
CA SER A 154 -10.14 -8.33 8.51
C SER A 154 -9.27 -8.91 7.40
N THR A 155 -9.44 -8.49 6.15
CA THR A 155 -8.62 -9.01 5.05
C THR A 155 -7.17 -8.53 5.13
N LYS A 156 -6.91 -7.30 5.58
CA LYS A 156 -5.54 -6.81 5.85
C LYS A 156 -4.88 -7.56 7.01
N PHE A 157 -5.64 -7.89 8.05
CA PHE A 157 -5.17 -8.73 9.14
C PHE A 157 -4.78 -10.13 8.65
N TRP A 158 -5.66 -10.80 7.89
CA TRP A 158 -5.36 -12.14 7.37
C TRP A 158 -4.18 -12.13 6.40
N ALA A 159 -4.07 -11.11 5.55
CA ALA A 159 -2.93 -10.95 4.65
C ALA A 159 -1.61 -10.75 5.44
N GLU A 160 -1.61 -9.92 6.47
CA GLU A 160 -0.42 -9.75 7.32
C GLU A 160 -0.05 -11.03 8.07
N LYS A 161 -1.05 -11.81 8.48
CA LYS A 161 -0.83 -13.13 9.09
C LYS A 161 -0.15 -14.10 8.12
N CYS A 162 -0.49 -14.06 6.82
CA CYS A 162 0.21 -14.83 5.79
C CYS A 162 1.69 -14.38 5.66
N VAL A 163 1.93 -13.07 5.70
CA VAL A 163 3.29 -12.51 5.68
C VAL A 163 4.09 -12.97 6.90
N GLN A 164 3.54 -12.85 8.10
CA GLN A 164 4.23 -13.26 9.34
C GLN A 164 4.56 -14.76 9.38
N LYS A 165 3.72 -15.61 8.81
CA LYS A 165 4.00 -17.06 8.71
C LYS A 165 5.24 -17.40 7.87
N ARG A 166 5.67 -16.49 6.99
CA ARG A 166 6.83 -16.70 6.10
C ARG A 166 8.04 -15.83 6.48
N TRP A 167 8.06 -15.22 7.66
CA TRP A 167 9.17 -14.37 8.12
C TRP A 167 10.53 -15.06 8.15
N GLU A 168 10.54 -16.35 8.45
CA GLU A 168 11.79 -17.12 8.50
C GLU A 168 12.38 -17.33 7.10
N SER A 169 11.54 -17.44 6.07
CA SER A 169 11.97 -17.67 4.67
C SER A 169 12.12 -16.38 3.87
N ILE A 170 11.34 -15.34 4.20
CA ILE A 170 11.29 -14.06 3.46
C ILE A 170 11.67 -12.92 4.41
N PRO A 171 12.87 -12.32 4.29
CA PRO A 171 13.20 -11.10 5.02
C PRO A 171 12.16 -10.02 4.75
N THR A 172 11.46 -9.55 5.79
CA THR A 172 10.29 -8.69 5.62
C THR A 172 10.32 -7.49 6.56
N THR A 173 9.94 -6.32 6.04
CA THR A 173 9.56 -5.15 6.82
C THR A 173 8.06 -4.90 6.64
N ILE A 174 7.30 -4.79 7.74
CA ILE A 174 5.87 -4.50 7.74
C ILE A 174 5.66 -3.06 8.17
N TYR A 175 4.90 -2.30 7.38
CA TYR A 175 4.51 -0.93 7.70
C TYR A 175 3.01 -0.90 8.03
N ARG A 176 2.62 -0.34 9.18
CA ARG A 176 1.24 -0.21 9.63
C ARG A 176 0.81 1.27 9.72
N PRO A 177 0.68 1.97 8.59
CA PRO A 177 0.25 3.37 8.62
C PRO A 177 -1.19 3.50 9.13
N GLY A 178 -1.50 4.69 9.68
CA GLY A 178 -2.86 5.15 9.89
C GLY A 178 -3.53 5.56 8.58
N ILE A 179 -4.55 6.43 8.66
CA ILE A 179 -5.19 7.01 7.47
C ILE A 179 -4.17 7.93 6.78
N VAL A 180 -3.75 7.54 5.58
CA VAL A 180 -2.81 8.36 4.79
C VAL A 180 -3.56 9.54 4.19
N VAL A 181 -3.12 10.74 4.55
CA VAL A 181 -3.64 12.01 4.05
C VAL A 181 -2.67 12.66 3.07
N GLY A 182 -2.99 13.87 2.58
CA GLY A 182 -2.17 14.63 1.65
C GLY A 182 -0.77 14.95 2.18
N ASP A 183 -0.01 15.59 1.33
CA ASP A 183 1.33 16.08 1.63
C ASP A 183 1.29 17.17 2.72
N SER A 184 2.15 17.09 3.72
CA SER A 184 2.12 17.98 4.88
C SER A 184 2.56 19.42 4.56
N VAL A 185 3.34 19.61 3.50
CA VAL A 185 3.89 20.91 3.08
C VAL A 185 3.01 21.55 2.01
N THR A 186 2.67 20.79 0.98
CA THR A 186 1.92 21.32 -0.19
C THR A 186 0.41 21.20 -0.04
N GLY A 187 -0.08 20.31 0.83
CA GLY A 187 -1.48 19.94 0.95
C GLY A 187 -2.00 19.11 -0.23
N GLU A 188 -1.13 18.74 -1.18
CA GLU A 188 -1.54 17.99 -2.37
C GLU A 188 -2.11 16.63 -2.00
N THR A 189 -3.29 16.31 -2.53
CA THR A 189 -3.93 15.01 -2.41
C THR A 189 -4.76 14.71 -3.63
N ILE A 190 -4.76 13.46 -4.07
CA ILE A 190 -5.69 12.97 -5.11
C ILE A 190 -6.87 12.22 -4.49
N LYS A 191 -6.89 12.10 -3.15
CA LYS A 191 -7.94 11.39 -2.42
C LYS A 191 -9.11 12.31 -2.10
N GLY A 192 -10.33 11.81 -2.33
CA GLY A 192 -11.57 12.47 -1.91
C GLY A 192 -12.33 11.66 -0.85
N ASP A 193 -11.76 10.54 -0.39
CA ASP A 193 -12.33 9.58 0.57
C ASP A 193 -11.89 9.84 2.03
N GLY A 194 -12.39 9.04 2.95
CA GLY A 194 -12.04 9.13 4.36
C GLY A 194 -12.33 10.51 4.96
N PRO A 195 -11.35 11.15 5.64
CA PRO A 195 -11.53 12.47 6.26
C PRO A 195 -11.97 13.55 5.27
N TYR A 196 -11.48 13.48 4.02
CA TYR A 196 -11.81 14.46 2.98
C TYR A 196 -13.29 14.45 2.59
N PHE A 197 -13.94 13.28 2.62
CA PHE A 197 -15.38 13.19 2.38
C PHE A 197 -16.16 14.01 3.42
N ILE A 198 -15.81 13.87 4.70
CA ILE A 198 -16.47 14.62 5.79
C ILE A 198 -16.17 16.12 5.66
N MET A 199 -14.90 16.48 5.41
CA MET A 199 -14.51 17.88 5.20
C MET A 199 -15.26 18.52 4.03
N ASN A 200 -15.34 17.83 2.89
CA ASN A 200 -16.06 18.30 1.72
C ASN A 200 -17.57 18.44 1.98
N LEU A 201 -18.16 17.53 2.76
CA LEU A 201 -19.54 17.61 3.18
C LEU A 201 -19.77 18.84 4.06
N LEU A 202 -18.93 19.04 5.07
CA LEU A 202 -19.01 20.20 5.98
C LEU A 202 -18.85 21.53 5.24
N MET A 203 -17.92 21.60 4.28
CA MET A 203 -17.71 22.81 3.47
C MET A 203 -18.91 23.15 2.56
N LYS A 204 -19.73 22.18 2.19
CA LYS A 204 -20.94 22.36 1.38
C LYS A 204 -22.18 22.71 2.21
N LEU A 205 -22.13 22.55 3.52
CA LEU A 205 -23.25 22.90 4.38
C LEU A 205 -23.43 24.43 4.41
N PRO A 206 -24.68 24.93 4.35
CA PRO A 206 -24.96 26.34 4.56
C PRO A 206 -24.48 26.79 5.94
N LYS A 207 -23.92 28.01 6.05
CA LYS A 207 -23.35 28.55 7.29
C LYS A 207 -24.35 28.64 8.48
N TRP A 208 -25.64 28.55 8.22
CA TRP A 208 -26.70 28.60 9.23
C TRP A 208 -27.02 27.20 9.82
N VAL A 209 -26.46 26.11 9.26
CA VAL A 209 -26.67 24.78 9.81
C VAL A 209 -25.86 24.65 11.09
N PRO A 210 -26.51 24.43 12.24
CA PRO A 210 -25.80 24.26 13.49
C PRO A 210 -24.97 22.97 13.46
N MET A 211 -23.68 23.08 13.80
CA MET A 211 -22.85 21.90 14.05
C MET A 211 -23.21 21.36 15.43
N VAL A 212 -23.67 20.11 15.46
CA VAL A 212 -24.00 19.42 16.71
C VAL A 212 -22.75 18.67 17.17
N ASP A 213 -22.30 18.94 18.39
CA ASP A 213 -21.31 18.11 19.06
C ASP A 213 -21.97 16.81 19.49
N ILE A 214 -21.55 15.70 18.84
CA ILE A 214 -22.06 14.35 19.14
C ILE A 214 -21.29 13.68 20.29
N GLY A 215 -20.47 14.44 21.05
CA GLY A 215 -19.80 13.95 22.25
C GLY A 215 -18.61 13.02 22.01
N ALA A 216 -18.08 12.96 20.79
CA ALA A 216 -16.91 12.12 20.43
C ALA A 216 -15.56 12.80 20.73
N SER A 217 -15.51 13.79 21.63
CA SER A 217 -14.32 14.60 21.93
C SER A 217 -13.09 13.81 22.42
N GLN A 218 -13.28 12.56 22.84
CA GLN A 218 -12.21 11.65 23.28
C GLN A 218 -11.72 10.70 22.16
N ALA A 219 -12.38 10.71 20.99
CA ALA A 219 -12.02 9.81 19.89
C ALA A 219 -10.74 10.33 19.20
N THR A 220 -9.72 9.48 19.15
CA THR A 220 -8.48 9.74 18.39
C THR A 220 -8.58 9.15 17.00
N VAL A 221 -8.12 9.88 16.01
CA VAL A 221 -8.00 9.40 14.62
C VAL A 221 -6.53 9.35 14.26
N ASN A 222 -6.04 8.17 13.90
CA ASN A 222 -4.66 7.99 13.46
C ASN A 222 -4.53 8.42 12.00
N ILE A 223 -3.96 9.58 11.76
CA ILE A 223 -3.67 10.10 10.42
C ILE A 223 -2.17 10.25 10.23
N VAL A 224 -1.70 10.09 9.01
CA VAL A 224 -0.30 10.25 8.64
C VAL A 224 -0.18 10.95 7.29
N PRO A 225 0.61 12.01 7.15
CA PRO A 225 0.89 12.64 5.86
C PRO A 225 1.65 11.68 4.93
N VAL A 226 1.36 11.73 3.63
CA VAL A 226 1.96 10.82 2.64
C VAL A 226 3.47 11.00 2.54
N ASP A 227 3.95 12.23 2.59
CA ASP A 227 5.39 12.58 2.57
C ASP A 227 6.13 11.98 3.77
N PHE A 228 5.58 12.11 4.98
CA PHE A 228 6.15 11.47 6.17
C PHE A 228 6.20 9.94 6.03
N LEU A 229 5.09 9.33 5.61
CA LEU A 229 5.04 7.87 5.42
C LEU A 229 6.10 7.41 4.41
N VAL A 230 6.16 8.06 3.25
CA VAL A 230 7.07 7.67 2.17
C VAL A 230 8.53 7.85 2.59
N ASN A 231 8.87 8.97 3.24
CA ASN A 231 10.22 9.20 3.76
C ASN A 231 10.61 8.13 4.78
N ALA A 232 9.71 7.79 5.72
CA ALA A 232 9.96 6.71 6.67
C ALA A 232 10.15 5.35 5.97
N MET A 233 9.38 5.06 4.91
CA MET A 233 9.52 3.82 4.13
C MET A 233 10.88 3.76 3.42
N VAL A 234 11.35 4.87 2.85
CA VAL A 234 12.65 4.96 2.17
C VAL A 234 13.82 4.83 3.16
N GLU A 235 13.72 5.46 4.33
CA GLU A 235 14.76 5.40 5.37
C GLU A 235 14.88 4.03 6.05
N ILE A 236 13.76 3.33 6.23
CA ILE A 236 13.73 2.00 6.87
C ILE A 236 14.09 0.88 5.85
N GLY A 237 13.78 1.09 4.57
CA GLY A 237 14.02 0.15 3.47
C GLY A 237 15.40 0.24 2.93
#